data_7ffc8e0c96e4598f71bfef7b36277651
#
_entry.id   7ffc8e0c96e4598f71bfef7b36277651
#
_cell.length_a   1.000
_cell.length_b   1.000
_cell.length_c   1.000
_cell.angle_alpha   90.00
_cell.angle_beta   90.00
_cell.angle_gamma   90.00
#
_symmetry.space_group_name_H-M   'P 1'
#
loop_
_entity.id
_entity.type
_entity.pdbx_description
1 polymer ?
#
loop_
_entity_poly.entity_id
_entity_poly.type
_entity_poly.pdbx_seq_one_letter_code
_entity_poly.pdbx_strand_id
1 'polypeptide(L)'
;MVKRLSSLFVRTLRDNPVDAEVPSHRLLVRAGYIRRAAPGGYTWLPLGWAVFQNVARVIREEMDAIGAQEVNFPALLPREPYEATNRWTDYGDTLFRLQDRRKVDYLLGPTHEEMFTLLVKDLYSSYKDLPVWLYQIQNKFRDEARPRGGLLRGREFSMKDSYSFDVDDAGLQKSYDAHRDAYIRIFDRLGLPFAIVSAMSGAMGGSASEEFLFPCDIGEDTFVTCTKCDYSANTEAVRVGQSADVDSSKTPAALVVDTPNTPTIQTL
;
A
#
# COMPACT_ATOMS: atom_id res chain seq x y z
N MET A 1 6.42 -14.46 28.22
CA MET A 1 7.42 -15.55 28.28
C MET A 1 8.79 -14.98 27.95
N VAL A 2 9.81 -15.21 28.77
CA VAL A 2 11.18 -14.75 28.52
C VAL A 2 11.81 -15.60 27.42
N LYS A 3 12.29 -14.98 26.35
CA LYS A 3 13.05 -15.66 25.29
C LYS A 3 14.54 -15.61 25.65
N ARG A 4 15.18 -16.76 25.76
CA ARG A 4 16.61 -16.86 26.04
C ARG A 4 17.41 -17.02 24.74
N LEU A 5 18.44 -16.22 24.56
CA LEU A 5 19.27 -16.27 23.36
C LEU A 5 19.92 -17.66 23.13
N SER A 6 20.25 -18.37 24.21
CA SER A 6 20.83 -19.72 24.14
C SER A 6 19.92 -20.79 23.54
N SER A 7 18.61 -20.56 23.55
CA SER A 7 17.61 -21.50 22.99
C SER A 7 16.82 -20.90 21.80
N LEU A 8 17.10 -19.65 21.46
CA LEU A 8 16.43 -18.98 20.37
C LEU A 8 16.99 -19.43 19.01
N PHE A 9 16.09 -19.77 18.08
CA PHE A 9 16.48 -20.04 16.70
C PHE A 9 16.89 -18.75 16.00
N VAL A 10 18.15 -18.38 16.16
CA VAL A 10 18.72 -17.16 15.58
C VAL A 10 20.15 -17.42 15.11
N ARG A 11 20.48 -16.92 13.94
CA ARG A 11 21.85 -16.86 13.41
C ARG A 11 22.06 -15.51 12.78
N THR A 12 23.00 -14.77 13.31
CA THR A 12 23.42 -13.48 12.75
C THR A 12 24.49 -13.69 11.67
N LEU A 13 24.62 -12.74 10.77
CA LEU A 13 25.66 -12.74 9.74
C LEU A 13 26.66 -11.62 10.02
N ARG A 14 27.95 -11.89 9.81
CA ARG A 14 29.00 -10.89 9.92
C ARG A 14 28.98 -9.93 8.73
N ASP A 15 28.83 -10.48 7.54
CA ASP A 15 28.91 -9.75 6.27
C ASP A 15 27.53 -9.36 5.77
N ASN A 16 27.48 -8.32 4.95
CA ASN A 16 26.26 -7.91 4.27
C ASN A 16 25.88 -8.95 3.20
N PRO A 17 24.59 -9.30 3.07
CA PRO A 17 24.13 -10.08 1.93
C PRO A 17 24.41 -9.33 0.62
N VAL A 18 24.84 -10.05 -0.41
CA VAL A 18 25.21 -9.46 -1.70
C VAL A 18 24.02 -8.79 -2.40
N ASP A 19 22.82 -9.33 -2.20
CA ASP A 19 21.56 -8.86 -2.77
C ASP A 19 20.83 -7.81 -1.94
N ALA A 20 21.42 -7.37 -0.80
CA ALA A 20 20.80 -6.38 0.08
C ALA A 20 21.38 -4.98 -0.18
N GLU A 21 20.68 -4.19 -0.98
CA GLU A 21 21.09 -2.84 -1.38
C GLU A 21 20.80 -1.77 -0.32
N VAL A 22 19.62 -1.85 0.34
CA VAL A 22 19.19 -0.84 1.32
C VAL A 22 19.55 -1.23 2.75
N PRO A 23 19.78 -0.25 3.64
CA PRO A 23 20.19 -0.50 5.03
C PRO A 23 19.22 -1.39 5.81
N SER A 24 17.92 -1.19 5.67
CA SER A 24 16.89 -1.98 6.35
C SER A 24 16.97 -3.47 5.96
N HIS A 25 17.13 -3.78 4.69
CA HIS A 25 17.29 -5.16 4.20
C HIS A 25 18.56 -5.79 4.77
N ARG A 26 19.71 -5.08 4.70
CA ARG A 26 20.98 -5.56 5.28
C ARG A 26 20.86 -5.90 6.75
N LEU A 27 20.28 -4.99 7.54
CA LEU A 27 20.15 -5.16 8.98
C LEU A 27 19.20 -6.29 9.36
N LEU A 28 18.05 -6.39 8.71
CA LEU A 28 17.07 -7.46 8.95
C LEU A 28 17.65 -8.85 8.69
N VAL A 29 18.40 -9.01 7.59
CA VAL A 29 19.04 -10.29 7.26
C VAL A 29 20.21 -10.56 8.22
N ARG A 30 21.09 -9.59 8.47
CA ARG A 30 22.24 -9.78 9.36
C ARG A 30 21.85 -10.10 10.79
N ALA A 31 20.82 -9.42 11.30
CA ALA A 31 20.34 -9.65 12.67
C ALA A 31 19.50 -10.93 12.82
N GLY A 32 19.24 -11.67 11.74
CA GLY A 32 18.45 -12.90 11.81
C GLY A 32 16.97 -12.68 12.04
N TYR A 33 16.41 -11.62 11.46
CA TYR A 33 14.98 -11.33 11.49
C TYR A 33 14.26 -11.96 10.30
N ILE A 34 14.89 -11.94 9.13
CA ILE A 34 14.34 -12.54 7.91
C ILE A 34 15.39 -13.37 7.17
N ARG A 35 14.92 -14.27 6.30
CA ARG A 35 15.73 -14.97 5.29
C ARG A 35 14.95 -15.02 3.98
N ARG A 36 15.67 -14.83 2.88
CA ARG A 36 15.09 -14.93 1.55
C ARG A 36 14.67 -16.37 1.27
N ALA A 37 13.41 -16.57 0.92
CA ALA A 37 12.86 -17.84 0.46
C ALA A 37 12.85 -17.90 -1.07
N ALA A 38 12.45 -16.80 -1.71
CA ALA A 38 12.42 -16.61 -3.16
C ALA A 38 12.61 -15.11 -3.49
N PRO A 39 12.82 -14.72 -4.75
CA PRO A 39 12.80 -13.32 -5.14
C PRO A 39 11.48 -12.64 -4.73
N GLY A 40 11.56 -11.63 -3.84
CA GLY A 40 10.39 -10.94 -3.30
C GLY A 40 9.59 -11.70 -2.25
N GLY A 41 10.07 -12.86 -1.77
CA GLY A 41 9.47 -13.65 -0.71
C GLY A 41 10.45 -13.93 0.43
N TYR A 42 10.04 -13.69 1.68
CA TYR A 42 10.89 -13.80 2.85
C TYR A 42 10.27 -14.65 3.95
N THR A 43 11.09 -15.49 4.56
CA THR A 43 10.76 -16.19 5.81
C THR A 43 11.02 -15.25 6.98
N TRP A 44 10.03 -15.04 7.82
CA TRP A 44 10.16 -14.35 9.09
C TRP A 44 10.73 -15.32 10.13
N LEU A 45 11.89 -14.99 10.69
CA LEU A 45 12.50 -15.76 11.78
C LEU A 45 11.90 -15.31 13.13
N PRO A 46 12.12 -16.05 14.24
CA PRO A 46 11.41 -15.81 15.49
C PRO A 46 11.46 -14.37 16.03
N LEU A 47 12.57 -13.66 15.85
CA LEU A 47 12.68 -12.25 16.26
C LEU A 47 11.89 -11.33 15.33
N GLY A 48 12.06 -11.52 14.01
CA GLY A 48 11.31 -10.75 13.01
C GLY A 48 9.81 -10.96 13.14
N TRP A 49 9.40 -12.22 13.32
CA TRP A 49 7.99 -12.55 13.54
C TRP A 49 7.42 -11.91 14.80
N ALA A 50 8.20 -11.84 15.89
CA ALA A 50 7.77 -11.17 17.11
C ALA A 50 7.57 -9.66 16.90
N VAL A 51 8.44 -9.02 16.11
CA VAL A 51 8.26 -7.60 15.74
C VAL A 51 7.02 -7.42 14.88
N PHE A 52 6.85 -8.26 13.86
CA PHE A 52 5.65 -8.25 13.01
C PHE A 52 4.36 -8.34 13.84
N GLN A 53 4.28 -9.31 14.78
CA GLN A 53 3.12 -9.48 15.64
C GLN A 53 2.86 -8.26 16.55
N ASN A 54 3.93 -7.60 17.04
CA ASN A 54 3.79 -6.39 17.85
C ASN A 54 3.26 -5.22 17.00
N VAL A 55 3.74 -5.04 15.78
CA VAL A 55 3.21 -4.03 14.85
C VAL A 55 1.74 -4.32 14.54
N ALA A 56 1.41 -5.57 14.19
CA ALA A 56 0.04 -5.98 13.92
C ALA A 56 -0.89 -5.76 15.14
N ARG A 57 -0.39 -5.99 16.36
CA ARG A 57 -1.15 -5.73 17.59
C ARG A 57 -1.47 -4.24 17.75
N VAL A 58 -0.51 -3.35 17.53
CA VAL A 58 -0.74 -1.90 17.59
C VAL A 58 -1.81 -1.49 16.58
N ILE A 59 -1.73 -2.01 15.36
CA ILE A 59 -2.71 -1.74 14.30
C ILE A 59 -4.11 -2.22 14.73
N ARG A 60 -4.24 -3.45 15.24
CA ARG A 60 -5.53 -3.97 15.72
C ARG A 60 -6.14 -3.10 16.80
N GLU A 61 -5.36 -2.76 17.82
CA GLU A 61 -5.83 -1.94 18.94
C GLU A 61 -6.40 -0.59 18.48
N GLU A 62 -5.78 0.05 17.48
CA GLU A 62 -6.28 1.33 16.96
C GLU A 62 -7.47 1.15 16.00
N MET A 63 -7.52 0.08 15.21
CA MET A 63 -8.66 -0.22 14.36
C MET A 63 -9.89 -0.61 15.19
N ASP A 64 -9.72 -1.45 16.21
CA ASP A 64 -10.79 -1.84 17.13
C ASP A 64 -11.30 -0.62 17.92
N ALA A 65 -10.41 0.31 18.30
CA ALA A 65 -10.76 1.53 19.03
C ALA A 65 -11.69 2.48 18.24
N ILE A 66 -11.64 2.47 16.92
CA ILE A 66 -12.58 3.24 16.09
C ILE A 66 -13.86 2.47 15.76
N GLY A 67 -14.00 1.23 16.25
CA GLY A 67 -15.17 0.38 16.03
C GLY A 67 -15.11 -0.47 14.77
N ALA A 68 -13.98 -0.55 14.10
CA ALA A 68 -13.78 -1.47 12.98
C ALA A 68 -13.68 -2.92 13.48
N GLN A 69 -14.15 -3.88 12.70
CA GLN A 69 -14.21 -5.29 13.07
C GLN A 69 -13.28 -6.13 12.18
N GLU A 70 -12.43 -6.97 12.81
CA GLU A 70 -11.50 -7.82 12.08
C GLU A 70 -12.24 -9.01 11.45
N VAL A 71 -11.99 -9.24 10.16
CA VAL A 71 -12.39 -10.43 9.41
C VAL A 71 -11.15 -11.05 8.77
N ASN A 72 -11.25 -12.25 8.24
CA ASN A 72 -10.14 -12.89 7.52
C ASN A 72 -10.67 -13.63 6.30
N PHE A 73 -10.35 -13.12 5.12
CA PHE A 73 -10.71 -13.74 3.86
C PHE A 73 -9.68 -14.79 3.41
N PRO A 74 -10.03 -15.74 2.53
CA PRO A 74 -9.05 -16.56 1.85
C PRO A 74 -8.14 -15.71 0.95
N ALA A 75 -6.90 -16.16 0.76
CA ALA A 75 -5.97 -15.54 -0.18
C ALA A 75 -6.18 -16.03 -1.63
N LEU A 76 -6.72 -17.25 -1.77
CA LEU A 76 -7.10 -17.83 -3.06
C LEU A 76 -8.53 -17.40 -3.39
N LEU A 77 -8.68 -16.60 -4.44
CA LEU A 77 -9.91 -15.90 -4.76
C LEU A 77 -10.44 -16.32 -6.15
N PRO A 78 -11.76 -16.35 -6.32
CA PRO A 78 -12.36 -16.63 -7.63
C PRO A 78 -12.16 -15.45 -8.60
N ARG A 79 -12.15 -15.75 -9.90
CA ARG A 79 -11.96 -14.77 -10.98
C ARG A 79 -13.14 -13.79 -11.10
N GLU A 80 -14.37 -14.29 -10.97
CA GLU A 80 -15.59 -13.58 -11.36
C GLU A 80 -15.75 -12.20 -10.68
N PRO A 81 -15.50 -12.03 -9.36
CA PRO A 81 -15.59 -10.71 -8.74
C PRO A 81 -14.62 -9.68 -9.33
N TYR A 82 -13.41 -10.12 -9.65
CA TYR A 82 -12.37 -9.26 -10.23
C TYR A 82 -12.59 -8.97 -11.72
N GLU A 83 -13.26 -9.84 -12.42
CA GLU A 83 -13.71 -9.60 -13.78
C GLU A 83 -14.84 -8.57 -13.82
N ALA A 84 -15.78 -8.64 -12.87
CA ALA A 84 -16.89 -7.69 -12.75
C ALA A 84 -16.43 -6.24 -12.49
N THR A 85 -15.26 -6.04 -11.88
CA THR A 85 -14.64 -4.73 -11.64
C THR A 85 -13.56 -4.36 -12.68
N ASN A 86 -13.40 -5.16 -13.74
CA ASN A 86 -12.32 -5.10 -14.74
C ASN A 86 -10.90 -5.33 -14.17
N ARG A 87 -10.72 -5.53 -12.89
CA ARG A 87 -9.41 -5.69 -12.27
C ARG A 87 -8.70 -6.96 -12.70
N TRP A 88 -9.42 -7.99 -13.13
CA TRP A 88 -8.81 -9.16 -13.77
C TRP A 88 -7.92 -8.78 -14.96
N THR A 89 -8.30 -7.76 -15.72
CA THR A 89 -7.55 -7.25 -16.87
C THR A 89 -6.63 -6.10 -16.50
N ASP A 90 -7.11 -5.13 -15.73
CA ASP A 90 -6.41 -3.88 -15.44
C ASP A 90 -5.15 -4.06 -14.59
N TYR A 91 -5.10 -5.09 -13.74
CA TYR A 91 -3.88 -5.45 -13.01
C TYR A 91 -2.77 -6.04 -13.91
N GLY A 92 -3.08 -6.41 -15.16
CA GLY A 92 -2.11 -6.92 -16.11
C GLY A 92 -1.30 -8.10 -15.55
N ASP A 93 0.01 -8.06 -15.76
CA ASP A 93 0.94 -9.11 -15.34
C ASP A 93 1.25 -9.08 -13.83
N THR A 94 0.80 -8.05 -13.11
CA THR A 94 0.99 -7.97 -11.65
C THR A 94 0.07 -8.94 -10.90
N LEU A 95 -0.96 -9.47 -11.56
CA LEU A 95 -1.90 -10.42 -10.95
C LEU A 95 -1.40 -11.86 -11.06
N PHE A 96 -1.19 -12.54 -9.93
CA PHE A 96 -0.96 -13.98 -9.91
C PHE A 96 -2.25 -14.74 -10.27
N ARG A 97 -2.30 -15.30 -11.47
CA ARG A 97 -3.40 -16.13 -11.97
C ARG A 97 -3.03 -17.59 -11.92
N LEU A 98 -3.98 -18.44 -11.57
CA LEU A 98 -3.79 -19.88 -11.51
C LEU A 98 -5.08 -20.62 -11.86
N GLN A 99 -4.98 -21.89 -12.16
CA GLN A 99 -6.13 -22.76 -12.43
C GLN A 99 -6.13 -23.94 -11.47
N ASP A 100 -7.32 -24.34 -11.04
CA ASP A 100 -7.49 -25.58 -10.31
C ASP A 100 -7.43 -26.81 -11.24
N ARG A 101 -7.61 -28.00 -10.67
CA ARG A 101 -7.62 -29.26 -11.45
C ARG A 101 -8.75 -29.37 -12.46
N ARG A 102 -9.82 -28.57 -12.29
CA ARG A 102 -10.98 -28.50 -13.18
C ARG A 102 -10.87 -27.39 -14.22
N LYS A 103 -9.71 -26.71 -14.28
CA LYS A 103 -9.44 -25.57 -15.17
C LYS A 103 -10.29 -24.33 -14.85
N VAL A 104 -10.76 -24.21 -13.61
CA VAL A 104 -11.41 -23.00 -13.12
C VAL A 104 -10.31 -21.99 -12.75
N ASP A 105 -10.50 -20.75 -13.19
CA ASP A 105 -9.55 -19.66 -12.95
C ASP A 105 -9.69 -19.11 -11.54
N TYR A 106 -8.55 -18.88 -10.90
CA TYR A 106 -8.39 -18.23 -9.60
C TYR A 106 -7.29 -17.20 -9.68
N LEU A 107 -7.19 -16.37 -8.63
CA LEU A 107 -6.08 -15.46 -8.40
C LEU A 107 -5.62 -15.54 -6.94
N LEU A 108 -4.38 -15.13 -6.69
CA LEU A 108 -3.93 -14.78 -5.34
C LEU A 108 -4.26 -13.30 -5.11
N GLY A 109 -4.95 -13.01 -4.01
CA GLY A 109 -5.50 -11.67 -3.74
C GLY A 109 -4.46 -10.56 -3.69
N PRO A 110 -4.45 -9.60 -4.64
CA PRO A 110 -3.62 -8.40 -4.57
C PRO A 110 -4.22 -7.35 -3.63
N THR A 111 -5.53 -7.39 -3.44
CA THR A 111 -6.40 -6.59 -2.59
C THR A 111 -7.76 -7.30 -2.48
N HIS A 112 -8.68 -6.84 -1.62
CA HIS A 112 -9.93 -7.58 -1.33
C HIS A 112 -11.19 -6.70 -1.36
N GLU A 113 -11.21 -5.57 -2.04
CA GLU A 113 -12.40 -4.69 -2.12
C GLU A 113 -13.63 -5.45 -2.58
N GLU A 114 -13.49 -6.27 -3.62
CA GLU A 114 -14.57 -7.07 -4.17
C GLU A 114 -15.15 -8.03 -3.13
N MET A 115 -14.27 -8.69 -2.38
CA MET A 115 -14.68 -9.70 -1.40
C MET A 115 -15.40 -9.07 -0.19
N PHE A 116 -14.91 -7.93 0.30
CA PHE A 116 -15.58 -7.17 1.37
C PHE A 116 -16.96 -6.68 0.90
N THR A 117 -17.04 -6.15 -0.31
CA THR A 117 -18.30 -5.66 -0.88
C THR A 117 -19.32 -6.79 -1.05
N LEU A 118 -18.89 -7.93 -1.54
CA LEU A 118 -19.76 -9.10 -1.70
C LEU A 118 -20.22 -9.64 -0.34
N LEU A 119 -19.35 -9.69 0.65
CA LEU A 119 -19.71 -10.13 2.01
C LEU A 119 -20.77 -9.23 2.64
N VAL A 120 -20.57 -7.90 2.59
CA VAL A 120 -21.54 -6.96 3.13
C VAL A 120 -22.86 -7.02 2.37
N LYS A 121 -22.81 -7.11 1.04
CA LYS A 121 -24.00 -7.26 0.19
C LYS A 121 -24.79 -8.54 0.48
N ASP A 122 -24.12 -9.63 0.85
CA ASP A 122 -24.76 -10.90 1.20
C ASP A 122 -25.44 -10.86 2.57
N LEU A 123 -24.79 -10.24 3.54
CA LEU A 123 -25.22 -10.24 4.95
C LEU A 123 -26.16 -9.09 5.30
N TYR A 124 -26.02 -7.93 4.65
CA TYR A 124 -26.78 -6.72 4.96
C TYR A 124 -27.77 -6.40 3.86
N SER A 125 -29.03 -6.20 4.25
CA SER A 125 -30.13 -5.92 3.33
C SER A 125 -30.83 -4.58 3.60
N SER A 126 -30.42 -3.87 4.67
CA SER A 126 -31.06 -2.62 5.07
C SER A 126 -29.98 -1.54 5.35
N TYR A 127 -30.30 -0.29 4.98
CA TYR A 127 -29.48 0.86 5.36
C TYR A 127 -29.35 1.02 6.88
N LYS A 128 -30.24 0.40 7.67
CA LYS A 128 -30.17 0.40 9.14
C LYS A 128 -29.03 -0.45 9.69
N ASP A 129 -28.46 -1.33 8.87
CA ASP A 129 -27.30 -2.16 9.21
C ASP A 129 -25.99 -1.36 9.08
N LEU A 130 -26.05 -0.17 8.47
CA LEU A 130 -24.92 0.72 8.24
C LEU A 130 -24.84 1.84 9.29
N PRO A 131 -23.68 2.40 9.60
CA PRO A 131 -22.39 2.08 8.97
C PRO A 131 -21.79 0.77 9.48
N VAL A 132 -20.96 0.13 8.66
CA VAL A 132 -20.10 -0.96 9.07
C VAL A 132 -18.68 -0.76 8.55
N TRP A 133 -17.70 -0.98 9.43
CA TRP A 133 -16.28 -0.87 9.13
C TRP A 133 -15.63 -2.22 9.39
N LEU A 134 -15.02 -2.77 8.36
CA LEU A 134 -14.40 -4.09 8.40
C LEU A 134 -12.94 -3.98 7.98
N TYR A 135 -12.06 -4.75 8.61
CA TYR A 135 -10.66 -4.79 8.23
C TYR A 135 -10.09 -6.21 8.33
N GLN A 136 -8.95 -6.42 7.72
CA GLN A 136 -8.14 -7.62 7.90
C GLN A 136 -6.66 -7.27 7.93
N ILE A 137 -5.87 -8.18 8.49
CA ILE A 137 -4.41 -8.19 8.35
C ILE A 137 -4.04 -9.52 7.70
N GLN A 138 -3.70 -9.48 6.41
CA GLN A 138 -3.49 -10.67 5.62
C GLN A 138 -2.41 -10.49 4.56
N ASN A 139 -1.84 -11.59 4.10
CA ASN A 139 -0.90 -11.60 2.99
C ASN A 139 -1.61 -11.23 1.69
N LYS A 140 -0.95 -10.37 0.92
CA LYS A 140 -1.31 -9.99 -0.44
C LYS A 140 -0.22 -10.45 -1.39
N PHE A 141 -0.60 -10.61 -2.65
CA PHE A 141 0.26 -11.18 -3.67
C PHE A 141 0.24 -10.29 -4.91
N ARG A 142 1.43 -9.85 -5.34
CA ARG A 142 1.60 -9.09 -6.57
C ARG A 142 2.82 -9.63 -7.31
N ASP A 143 2.68 -10.03 -8.56
CA ASP A 143 3.79 -10.54 -9.36
C ASP A 143 4.69 -9.38 -9.80
N GLU A 144 5.38 -8.83 -8.82
CA GLU A 144 6.29 -7.71 -9.00
C GLU A 144 7.46 -8.12 -9.89
N ALA A 145 7.61 -7.45 -11.03
CA ALA A 145 8.63 -7.78 -12.01
C ALA A 145 10.06 -7.59 -11.45
N ARG A 146 10.25 -6.60 -10.56
CA ARG A 146 11.54 -6.27 -9.96
C ARG A 146 11.41 -6.05 -8.45
N PRO A 147 11.25 -7.12 -7.66
CA PRO A 147 11.23 -7.00 -6.21
C PRO A 147 12.56 -6.47 -5.71
N ARG A 148 12.53 -5.48 -4.80
CA ARG A 148 13.71 -4.78 -4.28
C ARG A 148 13.51 -4.27 -2.86
N GLY A 149 14.60 -3.85 -2.23
CA GLY A 149 14.55 -3.26 -0.90
C GLY A 149 14.13 -4.24 0.22
N GLY A 150 14.25 -5.56 0.00
CA GLY A 150 13.84 -6.57 0.98
C GLY A 150 12.33 -6.58 1.18
N LEU A 151 11.86 -6.21 2.38
CA LEU A 151 10.42 -6.18 2.71
C LEU A 151 9.69 -4.99 2.10
N LEU A 152 10.37 -3.98 1.54
CA LEU A 152 9.74 -2.77 1.02
C LEU A 152 8.93 -3.04 -0.25
N ARG A 153 9.45 -3.91 -1.13
CA ARG A 153 8.77 -4.26 -2.39
C ARG A 153 8.94 -5.73 -2.72
N GLY A 154 8.04 -6.53 -2.21
CA GLY A 154 8.01 -7.98 -2.38
C GLY A 154 6.84 -8.45 -3.25
N ARG A 155 6.83 -9.77 -3.54
CA ARG A 155 5.72 -10.45 -4.24
C ARG A 155 4.66 -10.98 -3.29
N GLU A 156 5.05 -11.25 -2.05
CA GLU A 156 4.16 -11.60 -0.94
C GLU A 156 4.47 -10.68 0.22
N PHE A 157 3.46 -10.01 0.74
CA PHE A 157 3.58 -9.07 1.86
C PHE A 157 2.28 -9.02 2.66
N SER A 158 2.36 -8.69 3.94
CA SER A 158 1.18 -8.50 4.77
C SER A 158 0.67 -7.08 4.67
N MET A 159 -0.64 -6.94 4.53
CA MET A 159 -1.34 -5.66 4.45
C MET A 159 -2.45 -5.63 5.50
N LYS A 160 -2.60 -4.50 6.20
CA LYS A 160 -3.87 -4.16 6.82
C LYS A 160 -4.67 -3.41 5.76
N ASP A 161 -5.77 -3.97 5.36
CA ASP A 161 -6.76 -3.32 4.51
C ASP A 161 -8.07 -3.19 5.27
N SER A 162 -8.70 -2.02 5.17
CA SER A 162 -9.93 -1.67 5.87
C SER A 162 -10.91 -0.99 4.90
N TYR A 163 -12.18 -1.33 5.03
CA TYR A 163 -13.23 -0.89 4.15
C TYR A 163 -14.42 -0.41 4.98
N SER A 164 -14.94 0.75 4.63
CA SER A 164 -16.14 1.31 5.25
C SER A 164 -17.31 1.27 4.30
N PHE A 165 -18.49 1.04 4.84
CA PHE A 165 -19.76 1.04 4.14
C PHE A 165 -20.68 1.97 4.91
N ASP A 166 -21.02 3.09 4.30
CA ASP A 166 -21.73 4.19 4.93
C ASP A 166 -23.04 4.48 4.18
N VAL A 167 -23.96 5.19 4.80
CA VAL A 167 -25.27 5.48 4.23
C VAL A 167 -25.20 6.60 3.19
N ASP A 168 -24.30 7.57 3.44
CA ASP A 168 -24.16 8.79 2.64
C ASP A 168 -22.73 9.34 2.69
N ASP A 169 -22.48 10.41 1.95
CA ASP A 169 -21.17 11.07 1.88
C ASP A 169 -20.72 11.64 3.24
N ALA A 170 -21.65 12.08 4.10
CA ALA A 170 -21.31 12.57 5.44
C ALA A 170 -20.83 11.41 6.32
N GLY A 171 -21.45 10.25 6.21
CA GLY A 171 -21.00 9.02 6.85
C GLY A 171 -19.62 8.60 6.33
N LEU A 172 -19.41 8.61 5.00
CA LEU A 172 -18.12 8.32 4.38
C LEU A 172 -17.01 9.26 4.89
N GLN A 173 -17.27 10.56 4.97
CA GLN A 173 -16.29 11.51 5.50
C GLN A 173 -15.95 11.22 6.97
N LYS A 174 -16.95 10.91 7.78
CA LYS A 174 -16.73 10.53 9.18
C LYS A 174 -15.87 9.27 9.32
N SER A 175 -16.12 8.26 8.50
CA SER A 175 -15.32 7.04 8.51
C SER A 175 -13.89 7.28 8.01
N TYR A 176 -13.71 8.12 6.99
CA TYR A 176 -12.41 8.54 6.50
C TYR A 176 -11.59 9.24 7.58
N ASP A 177 -12.17 10.24 8.24
CA ASP A 177 -11.52 10.99 9.31
C ASP A 177 -11.13 10.08 10.48
N ALA A 178 -12.02 9.17 10.89
CA ALA A 178 -11.75 8.21 11.96
C ALA A 178 -10.57 7.27 11.62
N HIS A 179 -10.49 6.78 10.37
CA HIS A 179 -9.37 5.98 9.90
C HIS A 179 -8.07 6.79 9.84
N ARG A 180 -8.14 8.03 9.35
CA ARG A 180 -7.01 8.95 9.31
C ARG A 180 -6.42 9.18 10.70
N ASP A 181 -7.27 9.47 11.67
CA ASP A 181 -6.85 9.66 13.07
C ASP A 181 -6.28 8.38 13.69
N ALA A 182 -6.85 7.21 13.36
CA ALA A 182 -6.30 5.93 13.78
C ALA A 182 -4.88 5.70 13.20
N TYR A 183 -4.66 6.05 11.94
CA TYR A 183 -3.31 5.93 11.32
C TYR A 183 -2.30 6.87 11.97
N ILE A 184 -2.67 8.10 12.29
CA ILE A 184 -1.82 9.02 13.04
C ILE A 184 -1.38 8.36 14.35
N ARG A 185 -2.32 7.83 15.14
CA ARG A 185 -1.99 7.16 16.41
C ARG A 185 -1.15 5.89 16.22
N ILE A 186 -1.38 5.12 15.14
CA ILE A 186 -0.56 3.93 14.82
C ILE A 186 0.89 4.34 14.60
N PHE A 187 1.16 5.33 13.75
CA PHE A 187 2.51 5.76 13.44
C PHE A 187 3.20 6.42 14.64
N ASP A 188 2.47 7.22 15.42
CA ASP A 188 2.98 7.79 16.68
C ASP A 188 3.37 6.71 17.69
N ARG A 189 2.52 5.69 17.88
CA ARG A 189 2.79 4.56 18.77
C ARG A 189 3.97 3.70 18.31
N LEU A 190 4.19 3.62 17.01
CA LEU A 190 5.34 2.92 16.42
C LEU A 190 6.62 3.79 16.44
N GLY A 191 6.52 5.07 16.81
CA GLY A 191 7.64 6.00 16.84
C GLY A 191 8.17 6.36 15.46
N LEU A 192 7.32 6.32 14.44
CA LEU A 192 7.67 6.62 13.05
C LEU A 192 7.30 8.07 12.72
N PRO A 193 8.26 8.94 12.40
CA PRO A 193 7.94 10.26 11.85
C PRO A 193 7.28 10.10 10.48
N PHE A 194 6.26 10.90 10.20
CA PHE A 194 5.54 10.85 8.93
C PHE A 194 5.07 12.23 8.47
N ALA A 195 4.86 12.34 7.17
CA ALA A 195 4.14 13.44 6.54
C ALA A 195 2.87 12.89 5.91
N ILE A 196 1.73 13.58 6.10
CA ILE A 196 0.50 13.26 5.40
C ILE A 196 0.46 14.12 4.14
N VAL A 197 0.37 13.49 2.99
CA VAL A 197 0.44 14.16 1.70
C VAL A 197 -0.75 13.80 0.83
N SER A 198 -1.25 14.76 0.06
CA SER A 198 -2.25 14.48 -0.97
C SER A 198 -1.66 13.57 -2.03
N ALA A 199 -2.42 12.57 -2.46
CA ALA A 199 -2.00 11.56 -3.42
C ALA A 199 -3.03 11.36 -4.54
N MET A 200 -2.62 10.64 -5.59
CA MET A 200 -3.51 10.18 -6.65
C MET A 200 -4.12 8.83 -6.29
N SER A 201 -5.42 8.68 -6.47
CA SER A 201 -6.11 7.41 -6.16
C SER A 201 -5.75 6.29 -7.15
N GLY A 202 -5.23 6.62 -8.33
CA GLY A 202 -4.83 5.64 -9.34
C GLY A 202 -5.95 4.69 -9.76
N ALA A 203 -5.61 3.42 -9.99
CA ALA A 203 -6.56 2.38 -10.37
C ALA A 203 -7.57 2.01 -9.24
N MET A 204 -7.35 2.47 -8.03
CA MET A 204 -8.28 2.27 -6.91
C MET A 204 -9.52 3.14 -7.02
N GLY A 205 -9.43 4.26 -7.76
CA GLY A 205 -10.52 5.23 -7.92
C GLY A 205 -10.73 6.08 -6.67
N GLY A 206 -11.75 6.95 -6.74
CA GLY A 206 -12.10 7.87 -5.66
C GLY A 206 -11.66 9.32 -5.93
N SER A 207 -12.27 10.26 -5.21
CA SER A 207 -12.07 11.70 -5.37
C SER A 207 -10.99 12.29 -4.46
N ALA A 208 -10.59 11.57 -3.42
CA ALA A 208 -9.58 11.99 -2.45
C ALA A 208 -8.69 10.81 -2.07
N SER A 209 -7.40 11.07 -1.90
CA SER A 209 -6.42 10.10 -1.43
C SER A 209 -5.34 10.82 -0.64
N GLU A 210 -4.88 10.19 0.43
CA GLU A 210 -3.74 10.63 1.24
C GLU A 210 -2.76 9.49 1.42
N GLU A 211 -1.48 9.83 1.52
CA GLU A 211 -0.40 8.90 1.86
C GLU A 211 0.32 9.37 3.12
N PHE A 212 0.66 8.41 3.97
CA PHE A 212 1.51 8.62 5.14
C PHE A 212 2.93 8.24 4.77
N LEU A 213 3.76 9.23 4.45
CA LEU A 213 5.12 9.01 3.97
C LEU A 213 6.14 9.21 5.08
N PHE A 214 7.05 8.25 5.23
CA PHE A 214 8.20 8.37 6.12
C PHE A 214 9.33 9.09 5.38
N PRO A 215 9.76 10.29 5.83
CA PRO A 215 10.85 11.03 5.18
C PRO A 215 12.19 10.30 5.35
N CYS A 216 12.82 9.94 4.23
CA CYS A 216 14.16 9.33 4.23
C CYS A 216 14.84 9.49 2.86
N ASP A 217 16.18 9.43 2.84
CA ASP A 217 16.98 9.65 1.63
C ASP A 217 16.97 8.47 0.66
N ILE A 218 16.41 7.33 1.06
CA ILE A 218 16.37 6.08 0.27
C ILE A 218 14.98 5.68 -0.19
N GLY A 219 13.99 6.59 -0.04
CA GLY A 219 12.61 6.39 -0.50
C GLY A 219 12.50 6.34 -2.02
N GLU A 220 11.41 5.75 -2.51
CA GLU A 220 11.10 5.71 -3.95
C GLU A 220 10.21 6.89 -4.37
N ASP A 221 9.38 7.38 -3.47
CA ASP A 221 8.46 8.49 -3.72
C ASP A 221 9.06 9.83 -3.28
N THR A 222 8.64 10.88 -3.96
CA THR A 222 9.03 12.25 -3.62
C THR A 222 7.77 13.07 -3.36
N PHE A 223 7.79 13.87 -2.31
CA PHE A 223 6.71 14.79 -2.01
C PHE A 223 7.21 16.23 -1.80
N VAL A 224 6.32 17.17 -1.97
CA VAL A 224 6.58 18.59 -1.76
C VAL A 224 5.78 19.10 -0.57
N THR A 225 6.36 20.04 0.15
CA THR A 225 5.69 20.78 1.23
C THR A 225 5.79 22.26 0.97
N CYS A 226 4.75 23.00 1.31
CA CYS A 226 4.79 24.46 1.24
C CYS A 226 5.51 25.02 2.48
N THR A 227 6.38 26.01 2.28
CA THR A 227 7.06 26.68 3.39
C THR A 227 6.20 27.77 4.08
N LYS A 228 4.98 28.02 3.56
CA LYS A 228 4.11 29.09 4.06
C LYS A 228 2.74 28.60 4.57
N CYS A 229 2.35 27.36 4.27
CA CYS A 229 1.10 26.76 4.73
C CYS A 229 1.26 25.24 4.85
N ASP A 230 0.22 24.55 5.31
CA ASP A 230 0.20 23.09 5.56
C ASP A 230 0.03 22.26 4.28
N TYR A 231 0.15 22.86 3.08
CA TYR A 231 0.04 22.11 1.83
C TYR A 231 1.20 21.13 1.69
N SER A 232 0.83 19.87 1.47
CA SER A 232 1.77 18.77 1.21
C SER A 232 1.17 17.82 0.20
N ALA A 233 1.95 17.42 -0.80
CA ALA A 233 1.47 16.52 -1.86
C ALA A 233 2.60 15.65 -2.40
N ASN A 234 2.27 14.39 -2.76
CA ASN A 234 3.12 13.60 -3.63
C ASN A 234 3.31 14.33 -4.96
N THR A 235 4.49 14.24 -5.57
CA THR A 235 4.82 14.97 -6.81
C THR A 235 3.81 14.74 -7.94
N GLU A 236 3.21 13.55 -7.99
CA GLU A 236 2.16 13.21 -8.96
C GLU A 236 0.82 13.93 -8.70
N ALA A 237 0.57 14.35 -7.47
CA ALA A 237 -0.66 15.00 -7.03
C ALA A 237 -0.52 16.52 -6.83
N VAL A 238 0.65 17.09 -7.13
CA VAL A 238 0.89 18.53 -6.96
C VAL A 238 -0.06 19.33 -7.81
N ARG A 239 -0.80 20.25 -7.17
CA ARG A 239 -1.60 21.25 -7.85
C ARG A 239 -0.82 22.55 -7.90
N VAL A 240 -0.47 22.98 -9.09
CA VAL A 240 0.13 24.28 -9.32
C VAL A 240 -1.02 25.27 -9.57
N GLY A 241 -1.01 26.42 -8.89
CA GLY A 241 -1.93 27.50 -9.20
C GLY A 241 -1.81 27.85 -10.68
N GLN A 242 -2.93 28.14 -11.35
CA GLN A 242 -2.86 28.68 -12.71
C GLN A 242 -1.96 29.92 -12.68
N SER A 243 -0.90 29.90 -13.49
CA SER A 243 -0.17 31.13 -13.75
C SER A 243 -1.16 32.19 -14.24
N ALA A 244 -1.05 33.40 -13.73
CA ALA A 244 -1.84 34.53 -14.24
C ALA A 244 -1.87 34.45 -15.76
N ASP A 245 -3.05 34.68 -16.36
CA ASP A 245 -3.29 34.60 -17.81
C ASP A 245 -2.10 35.17 -18.56
N VAL A 246 -1.35 34.30 -19.20
CA VAL A 246 -0.34 34.75 -20.16
C VAL A 246 -1.13 35.35 -21.31
N ASP A 247 -0.96 36.65 -21.51
CA ASP A 247 -1.58 37.36 -22.63
C ASP A 247 -1.17 36.65 -23.93
N SER A 248 -2.04 35.74 -24.37
CA SER A 248 -1.80 34.91 -25.56
C SER A 248 -1.59 35.72 -26.83
N SER A 249 -1.97 36.99 -26.82
CA SER A 249 -1.73 37.92 -27.94
C SER A 249 -0.25 38.30 -28.12
N LYS A 250 0.57 38.06 -27.09
CA LYS A 250 2.03 38.31 -27.10
C LYS A 250 2.85 37.06 -27.30
N THR A 251 2.22 35.88 -27.38
CA THR A 251 2.91 34.63 -27.60
C THR A 251 3.13 34.42 -29.09
N PRO A 252 4.35 34.18 -29.58
CA PRO A 252 4.57 33.86 -30.99
C PRO A 252 3.78 32.62 -31.39
N ALA A 253 3.33 32.59 -32.64
CA ALA A 253 2.64 31.41 -33.17
C ALA A 253 3.49 30.15 -33.01
N ALA A 254 2.84 29.05 -32.64
CA ALA A 254 3.52 27.76 -32.52
C ALA A 254 4.13 27.36 -33.87
N LEU A 255 5.39 27.00 -33.86
CA LEU A 255 6.12 26.50 -35.03
C LEU A 255 6.24 25.01 -34.93
N VAL A 256 5.95 24.30 -36.02
CA VAL A 256 6.29 22.87 -36.13
C VAL A 256 7.74 22.78 -36.56
N VAL A 257 8.56 22.17 -35.73
CA VAL A 257 9.99 21.99 -35.98
C VAL A 257 10.28 20.48 -36.04
N ASP A 258 10.98 20.06 -37.09
CA ASP A 258 11.51 18.69 -37.18
C ASP A 258 12.58 18.47 -36.10
N THR A 259 12.43 17.39 -35.36
CA THR A 259 13.38 17.04 -34.27
C THR A 259 14.06 15.68 -34.55
N PRO A 260 14.87 15.60 -35.62
CA PRO A 260 15.54 14.34 -35.98
C PRO A 260 16.54 13.93 -34.90
N ASN A 261 16.57 12.65 -34.55
CA ASN A 261 17.45 12.05 -33.52
C ASN A 261 17.29 12.57 -32.10
N THR A 262 16.09 13.07 -31.74
CA THR A 262 15.75 13.53 -30.39
C THR A 262 14.71 12.60 -29.74
N PRO A 263 15.10 11.37 -29.30
CA PRO A 263 14.15 10.38 -28.78
C PRO A 263 13.63 10.70 -27.37
N THR A 264 14.19 11.71 -26.70
CA THR A 264 13.80 12.12 -25.34
C THR A 264 13.72 13.64 -25.23
N ILE A 265 12.99 14.15 -24.23
CA ILE A 265 12.93 15.60 -23.93
C ILE A 265 14.32 16.17 -23.60
N GLN A 266 15.22 15.37 -23.00
CA GLN A 266 16.57 15.81 -22.68
C GLN A 266 17.45 16.00 -23.93
N THR A 267 17.09 15.39 -25.05
CA THR A 267 17.82 15.51 -26.33
C THR A 267 17.17 16.50 -27.29
N LEU A 268 16.05 17.09 -26.91
CA LEU A 268 15.36 18.16 -27.61
C LEU A 268 16.02 19.51 -27.31
#